data_95ef5b4658c648cde49379d483086177
#
_entry.id   95ef5b4658c648cde49379d483086177
#
_cell.length_a   1.000
_cell.length_b   1.000
_cell.length_c   1.000
_cell.angle_alpha   90.00
_cell.angle_beta   90.00
_cell.angle_gamma   90.00
#
_symmetry.space_group_name_H-M   'P 1'
#
loop_
_entity.id
_entity.type
_entity.pdbx_description
1 polymer ?
#
loop_
_entity_poly.entity_id
_entity_poly.type
_entity_poly.pdbx_seq_one_letter_code
_entity_poly.pdbx_strand_id
1 'polypeptide(L)'
;MAPSASLRSILAYAGNLFSQVPLQLSDVPNPLAPFLGPTDPTTTATAAAAVGTGFVAPVTPYIPLSGAPTCPIDGPTSCNNQTSADSCCFVHPGGRLLLTQFWDEQTHVGGSETDWTAHGLWPDLCDGSYDQFCGMTPRFNNITAILKHYDQDELLGYMSRYWVAKYGTNEHLWEHEYNKHATCINTLAPSCYGDAYKPGLEVVDYFQRAFGLFRQLDTYYALQQSGIEPSSSKTFDLEVVQTVLEKFSGGRVILKCGGRRRDRLHEAWYVYFVKGSLQSGQFVPASDSFKGDQGNCAKRIKYLPKRKKN
;
A
#
# COMPACT_ATOMS: atom_id res chain seq x y z
N MET A 1 34.64 -13.64 14.43
CA MET A 1 33.76 -13.30 15.57
C MET A 1 32.93 -12.10 15.12
N ALA A 2 31.70 -12.32 14.71
CA ALA A 2 30.79 -11.25 14.33
C ALA A 2 30.19 -10.60 15.61
N PRO A 3 30.07 -9.28 15.72
CA PRO A 3 29.41 -8.67 16.85
C PRO A 3 27.91 -8.95 16.78
N SER A 4 27.35 -9.52 17.82
CA SER A 4 25.91 -9.70 18.00
C SER A 4 25.23 -8.33 18.03
N ALA A 5 24.36 -8.05 17.08
CA ALA A 5 23.47 -6.90 17.15
C ALA A 5 22.63 -7.00 18.44
N SER A 6 22.67 -5.96 19.27
CA SER A 6 21.97 -6.01 20.55
C SER A 6 20.46 -5.88 20.33
N LEU A 7 19.67 -6.57 21.17
CA LEU A 7 18.18 -6.47 21.19
C LEU A 7 17.66 -5.02 21.20
N ARG A 8 18.45 -4.07 21.67
CA ARG A 8 18.12 -2.64 21.65
C ARG A 8 18.08 -2.03 20.25
N SER A 9 18.92 -2.52 19.33
CA SER A 9 18.94 -2.06 17.93
C SER A 9 17.70 -2.58 17.17
N ILE A 10 17.26 -3.78 17.47
CA ILE A 10 16.08 -4.39 16.86
C ILE A 10 14.79 -3.66 17.29
N LEU A 11 14.69 -3.28 18.57
CA LEU A 11 13.53 -2.51 19.07
C LEU A 11 13.49 -1.07 18.53
N ALA A 12 14.65 -0.43 18.34
CA ALA A 12 14.72 0.89 17.72
C ALA A 12 14.35 0.85 16.23
N TYR A 13 14.67 -0.25 15.55
CA TYR A 13 14.38 -0.46 14.14
C TYR A 13 12.88 -0.71 13.90
N ALA A 14 12.26 -1.56 14.74
CA ALA A 14 10.81 -1.78 14.74
C ALA A 14 10.06 -0.48 15.09
N GLY A 15 10.55 0.31 16.03
CA GLY A 15 9.99 1.61 16.39
C GLY A 15 9.96 2.60 15.23
N ASN A 16 10.98 2.63 14.38
CA ASN A 16 11.03 3.52 13.22
C ASN A 16 10.06 3.12 12.09
N LEU A 17 9.85 1.83 11.86
CA LEU A 17 8.83 1.36 10.90
C LEU A 17 7.42 1.78 11.33
N PHE A 18 7.16 1.83 12.64
CA PHE A 18 5.84 2.11 13.20
C PHE A 18 5.61 3.57 13.59
N SER A 19 6.66 4.29 14.02
CA SER A 19 6.54 5.67 14.51
C SER A 19 6.38 6.72 13.42
N GLN A 20 6.70 6.38 12.17
CA GLN A 20 6.58 7.31 11.05
C GLN A 20 5.22 7.23 10.33
N VAL A 21 4.38 6.30 10.71
CA VAL A 21 2.97 6.27 10.32
C VAL A 21 2.19 6.78 11.52
N PRO A 22 1.55 7.96 11.48
CA PRO A 22 0.72 8.42 12.58
C PRO A 22 -0.54 7.56 12.63
N LEU A 23 -0.43 6.42 13.32
CA LEU A 23 -1.59 5.70 13.79
C LEU A 23 -1.93 6.26 15.16
N GLN A 24 -3.04 6.94 15.28
CA GLN A 24 -3.70 7.00 16.59
C GLN A 24 -4.18 5.59 16.90
N LEU A 25 -3.39 4.91 17.72
CA LEU A 25 -3.54 3.49 18.08
C LEU A 25 -4.73 3.22 19.02
N SER A 26 -5.68 4.16 19.19
CA SER A 26 -6.78 4.01 20.14
C SER A 26 -7.99 3.24 19.61
N ASP A 27 -8.18 3.08 18.27
CA ASP A 27 -9.45 2.56 17.75
C ASP A 27 -9.36 1.53 16.62
N VAL A 28 -8.20 0.93 16.36
CA VAL A 28 -8.10 -0.17 15.41
C VAL A 28 -7.80 -1.46 16.18
N PRO A 29 -8.67 -2.47 16.16
CA PRO A 29 -8.34 -3.75 16.78
C PRO A 29 -7.13 -4.34 16.09
N ASN A 30 -6.01 -4.39 16.81
CA ASN A 30 -4.78 -5.01 16.36
C ASN A 30 -4.92 -6.53 16.50
N PRO A 31 -4.96 -7.30 15.40
CA PRO A 31 -5.06 -8.75 15.47
C PRO A 31 -3.82 -9.43 16.08
N LEU A 32 -2.81 -8.68 16.50
CA LEU A 32 -1.55 -9.18 17.06
C LEU A 32 -1.24 -8.66 18.46
N ALA A 33 -2.25 -8.17 19.24
CA ALA A 33 -2.01 -7.79 20.62
C ALA A 33 -1.86 -9.03 21.51
N PRO A 34 -0.77 -9.17 22.31
CA PRO A 34 -0.71 -10.18 23.34
C PRO A 34 -1.69 -9.85 24.47
N PHE A 35 -2.36 -10.87 25.00
CA PHE A 35 -3.27 -10.80 26.12
C PHE A 35 -2.62 -10.14 27.34
N LEU A 36 -3.13 -9.00 27.75
CA LEU A 36 -2.94 -8.45 29.08
C LEU A 36 -4.32 -8.34 29.75
N GLY A 37 -4.44 -8.92 30.93
CA GLY A 37 -5.65 -9.07 31.70
C GLY A 37 -6.25 -7.74 32.24
N PRO A 38 -7.43 -7.80 32.89
CA PRO A 38 -8.31 -6.66 33.12
C PRO A 38 -7.85 -5.78 34.26
N THR A 39 -7.91 -4.46 34.10
CA THR A 39 -7.96 -3.48 35.19
C THR A 39 -9.23 -2.64 35.06
N ASP A 40 -9.83 -2.39 36.22
CA ASP A 40 -11.15 -1.88 36.52
C ASP A 40 -11.56 -0.51 35.89
N PRO A 41 -12.88 -0.28 35.77
CA PRO A 41 -13.43 0.90 35.10
C PRO A 41 -13.91 1.95 36.11
N THR A 42 -13.55 3.22 35.93
CA THR A 42 -14.40 4.36 36.25
C THR A 42 -13.89 5.63 35.59
N THR A 43 -14.49 6.02 34.49
CA THR A 43 -14.75 7.43 34.17
C THR A 43 -15.67 7.47 32.94
N THR A 44 -16.88 7.95 33.17
CA THR A 44 -17.89 8.22 32.15
C THR A 44 -17.44 9.44 31.32
N ALA A 45 -16.91 9.22 30.13
CA ALA A 45 -16.75 10.27 29.12
C ALA A 45 -17.68 9.93 27.97
N THR A 46 -18.62 10.83 27.69
CA THR A 46 -19.55 10.79 26.57
C THR A 46 -18.72 10.80 25.28
N ALA A 47 -18.50 9.64 24.68
CA ALA A 47 -17.83 9.53 23.40
C ALA A 47 -18.78 9.99 22.30
N ALA A 48 -18.54 11.18 21.75
CA ALA A 48 -19.01 11.50 20.42
C ALA A 48 -18.31 10.52 19.47
N ALA A 49 -19.10 9.73 18.72
CA ALA A 49 -18.59 8.80 17.72
C ALA A 49 -17.79 9.60 16.70
N ALA A 50 -16.47 9.59 16.84
CA ALA A 50 -15.57 10.03 15.78
C ALA A 50 -15.68 8.97 14.67
N VAL A 51 -16.34 9.32 13.58
CA VAL A 51 -16.24 8.59 12.31
C VAL A 51 -14.74 8.48 12.00
N GLY A 52 -14.18 7.28 12.06
CA GLY A 52 -12.78 7.05 11.84
C GLY A 52 -12.38 7.67 10.52
N THR A 53 -11.57 8.71 10.58
CA THR A 53 -11.02 9.35 9.38
C THR A 53 -10.00 8.38 8.81
N GLY A 54 -10.27 7.89 7.61
CA GLY A 54 -9.37 7.04 6.85
C GLY A 54 -7.94 7.61 6.74
N PHE A 55 -7.35 7.50 5.60
CA PHE A 55 -5.98 7.94 5.33
C PHE A 55 -5.68 9.36 5.85
N VAL A 56 -4.69 9.47 6.74
CA VAL A 56 -4.13 10.74 7.21
C VAL A 56 -2.76 10.94 6.57
N ALA A 57 -2.65 11.97 5.74
CA ALA A 57 -1.38 12.30 5.10
C ALA A 57 -0.36 12.78 6.15
N PRO A 58 0.89 12.26 6.14
CA PRO A 58 1.93 12.71 7.06
C PRO A 58 2.29 14.19 6.81
N VAL A 59 2.58 14.94 7.85
CA VAL A 59 2.98 16.36 7.77
C VAL A 59 4.49 16.54 7.63
N THR A 60 5.27 15.47 7.77
CA THR A 60 6.72 15.46 7.62
C THR A 60 7.12 14.41 6.57
N PRO A 61 8.27 14.62 5.88
CA PRO A 61 8.79 13.59 4.98
C PRO A 61 9.00 12.27 5.73
N TYR A 62 8.74 11.16 5.05
CA TYR A 62 9.13 9.85 5.53
C TYR A 62 10.66 9.76 5.54
N ILE A 63 11.25 9.15 6.56
CA ILE A 63 12.69 8.92 6.62
C ILE A 63 12.98 7.52 6.09
N PRO A 64 13.58 7.39 4.89
CA PRO A 64 13.87 6.08 4.29
C PRO A 64 14.87 5.30 5.13
N LEU A 65 14.60 4.02 5.36
CA LEU A 65 15.56 3.13 6.03
C LEU A 65 16.80 2.84 5.17
N SER A 66 16.68 3.03 3.86
CA SER A 66 17.80 2.97 2.92
C SER A 66 18.85 4.05 3.13
N GLY A 67 18.53 5.10 3.90
CA GLY A 67 19.36 6.29 4.01
C GLY A 67 19.32 7.20 2.78
N ALA A 68 18.36 6.99 1.86
CA ALA A 68 18.14 7.88 0.74
C ALA A 68 17.89 9.32 1.22
N PRO A 69 18.32 10.35 0.46
CA PRO A 69 18.03 11.74 0.79
C PRO A 69 16.52 11.99 0.91
N THR A 70 16.14 12.79 1.89
CA THR A 70 14.76 13.22 2.05
C THR A 70 14.46 14.40 1.13
N CYS A 71 13.28 14.39 0.53
CA CYS A 71 12.79 15.47 -0.33
C CYS A 71 11.80 16.37 0.41
N PRO A 72 11.74 17.68 0.10
CA PRO A 72 10.69 18.56 0.57
C PRO A 72 9.30 18.05 0.17
N ILE A 73 8.30 18.20 1.04
CA ILE A 73 6.90 17.82 0.79
C ILE A 73 5.95 19.02 0.76
N ASP A 74 6.47 20.22 0.77
CA ASP A 74 5.75 21.50 0.59
C ASP A 74 5.59 21.91 -0.87
N GLY A 75 6.25 21.19 -1.78
CA GLY A 75 6.17 21.39 -3.23
C GLY A 75 4.87 20.86 -3.87
N PRO A 76 4.77 20.94 -5.20
CA PRO A 76 3.62 20.44 -5.94
C PRO A 76 3.52 18.92 -5.86
N THR A 77 2.31 18.42 -6.00
CA THR A 77 2.07 16.97 -6.20
C THR A 77 2.52 16.55 -7.60
N SER A 78 2.92 15.30 -7.73
CA SER A 78 3.08 14.67 -9.04
C SER A 78 1.83 14.91 -9.91
N CYS A 79 2.00 14.94 -11.21
CA CYS A 79 0.97 15.31 -12.21
C CYS A 79 0.45 16.77 -12.16
N ASN A 80 0.85 17.58 -11.19
CA ASN A 80 0.38 18.96 -11.03
C ASN A 80 1.50 20.01 -11.10
N ASN A 81 2.64 19.65 -11.66
CA ASN A 81 3.75 20.56 -11.89
C ASN A 81 3.98 20.80 -13.39
N GLN A 82 4.03 22.06 -13.78
CA GLN A 82 4.38 22.49 -15.14
C GLN A 82 5.76 23.14 -15.21
N THR A 83 6.47 23.23 -14.08
CA THR A 83 7.81 23.79 -13.99
C THR A 83 8.85 22.69 -13.82
N SER A 84 10.10 22.97 -14.21
CA SER A 84 11.22 22.09 -13.97
C SER A 84 11.38 21.83 -12.46
N ALA A 85 11.40 20.56 -12.06
CA ALA A 85 11.63 20.12 -10.71
C ALA A 85 12.85 19.21 -10.66
N ASP A 86 13.47 19.09 -9.48
CA ASP A 86 14.48 18.07 -9.25
C ASP A 86 13.91 16.68 -9.53
N SER A 87 14.50 15.99 -10.48
CA SER A 87 14.01 14.68 -10.92
C SER A 87 14.09 13.61 -9.83
N CYS A 88 14.89 13.81 -8.79
CA CYS A 88 14.95 12.91 -7.64
C CYS A 88 13.92 13.25 -6.55
N CYS A 89 13.34 14.46 -6.60
CA CYS A 89 12.35 14.94 -5.65
C CYS A 89 10.97 15.20 -6.29
N PHE A 90 10.74 14.66 -7.48
CA PHE A 90 9.46 14.76 -8.17
C PHE A 90 9.20 13.52 -9.02
N VAL A 91 8.13 12.78 -8.68
CA VAL A 91 7.77 11.54 -9.39
C VAL A 91 7.15 11.87 -10.75
N HIS A 92 7.83 11.47 -11.82
CA HIS A 92 7.37 11.59 -13.20
C HIS A 92 8.09 10.59 -14.14
N PRO A 93 7.55 10.27 -15.30
CA PRO A 93 6.24 10.59 -15.82
C PRO A 93 5.10 9.83 -15.13
N GLY A 94 5.40 8.74 -14.43
CA GLY A 94 4.47 7.89 -13.70
C GLY A 94 4.04 8.51 -12.36
N GLY A 95 3.47 9.70 -12.41
CA GLY A 95 3.13 10.49 -11.23
C GLY A 95 1.82 10.14 -10.55
N ARG A 96 1.05 9.22 -11.11
CA ARG A 96 -0.21 8.73 -10.58
C ARG A 96 -0.03 7.32 -10.03
N LEU A 97 0.06 7.19 -8.71
CA LEU A 97 0.31 5.91 -8.07
C LEU A 97 -0.99 5.19 -7.75
N LEU A 98 -1.11 3.95 -8.20
CA LEU A 98 -2.21 3.06 -7.89
C LEU A 98 -1.75 2.04 -6.85
N LEU A 99 -2.23 2.14 -5.60
CA LEU A 99 -2.11 1.03 -4.67
C LEU A 99 -3.24 0.04 -4.92
N THR A 100 -2.89 -1.12 -5.38
CA THR A 100 -3.84 -2.12 -5.82
C THR A 100 -3.93 -3.28 -4.83
N GLN A 101 -5.16 -3.69 -4.52
CA GLN A 101 -5.45 -4.76 -3.59
C GLN A 101 -6.35 -5.82 -4.24
N PHE A 102 -6.08 -7.10 -3.92
CA PHE A 102 -6.92 -8.22 -4.30
C PHE A 102 -7.90 -8.62 -3.22
N TRP A 103 -9.12 -8.97 -3.66
CA TRP A 103 -10.00 -9.86 -2.93
C TRP A 103 -10.06 -11.20 -3.67
N ASP A 104 -9.29 -12.17 -3.20
CA ASP A 104 -9.37 -13.52 -3.75
C ASP A 104 -10.39 -14.35 -2.98
N GLU A 105 -11.30 -15.00 -3.70
CA GLU A 105 -12.33 -15.87 -3.10
C GLU A 105 -11.72 -17.15 -2.46
N GLN A 106 -10.43 -17.37 -2.63
CA GLN A 106 -9.70 -18.47 -1.98
C GLN A 106 -8.69 -17.92 -1.00
N THR A 107 -8.66 -18.46 0.21
CA THR A 107 -7.59 -18.15 1.15
C THR A 107 -6.31 -18.81 0.67
N HIS A 108 -5.28 -18.01 0.48
CA HIS A 108 -3.92 -18.50 0.23
C HIS A 108 -3.21 -18.82 1.53
N VAL A 109 -2.11 -19.54 1.41
CA VAL A 109 -1.24 -19.79 2.55
C VAL A 109 -0.80 -18.46 3.15
N GLY A 110 -1.19 -18.20 4.40
CA GLY A 110 -0.85 -16.99 5.13
C GLY A 110 -1.95 -15.92 5.24
N GLY A 111 -2.95 -15.88 4.34
CA GLY A 111 -4.08 -14.95 4.45
C GLY A 111 -5.22 -15.48 5.33
N SER A 112 -6.05 -14.59 5.88
CA SER A 112 -7.28 -14.92 6.59
C SER A 112 -8.52 -14.72 5.71
N GLU A 113 -9.69 -15.09 6.25
CA GLU A 113 -10.99 -14.91 5.55
C GLU A 113 -11.35 -13.44 5.35
N THR A 114 -10.73 -12.54 6.10
CA THR A 114 -10.98 -11.09 6.06
C THR A 114 -9.86 -10.29 5.38
N ASP A 115 -8.72 -10.90 5.08
CA ASP A 115 -7.58 -10.18 4.52
C ASP A 115 -7.81 -9.83 3.04
N TRP A 116 -7.80 -8.56 2.70
CA TRP A 116 -7.41 -8.11 1.38
C TRP A 116 -5.90 -8.24 1.25
N THR A 117 -5.40 -8.56 0.07
CA THR A 117 -3.96 -8.75 -0.15
C THR A 117 -3.43 -7.72 -1.13
N ALA A 118 -2.17 -7.32 -0.96
CA ALA A 118 -1.55 -6.40 -1.89
C ALA A 118 -1.39 -7.06 -3.27
N HIS A 119 -1.68 -6.31 -4.33
CA HIS A 119 -1.27 -6.67 -5.68
C HIS A 119 0.01 -5.92 -6.03
N GLY A 120 0.02 -4.58 -5.96
CA GLY A 120 1.19 -3.78 -6.24
C GLY A 120 0.99 -2.29 -6.00
N LEU A 121 2.05 -1.52 -6.25
CA LEU A 121 2.04 -0.06 -6.33
C LEU A 121 2.52 0.35 -7.73
N TRP A 122 1.62 0.87 -8.55
CA TRP A 122 1.87 1.11 -9.98
C TRP A 122 1.95 2.60 -10.30
N PRO A 123 3.01 3.03 -11.01
CA PRO A 123 3.18 4.42 -11.43
C PRO A 123 2.53 4.65 -12.80
N ASP A 124 1.22 4.88 -12.81
CA ASP A 124 0.53 5.26 -14.04
C ASP A 124 0.89 6.70 -14.45
N LEU A 125 0.79 6.98 -15.74
CA LEU A 125 0.99 8.31 -16.30
C LEU A 125 -0.16 9.24 -15.92
N CYS A 126 0.07 10.54 -16.01
CA CYS A 126 -0.92 11.53 -15.62
C CYS A 126 -2.17 11.54 -16.51
N ASP A 127 -2.11 10.97 -17.70
CA ASP A 127 -3.26 10.75 -18.58
C ASP A 127 -4.00 9.42 -18.34
N GLY A 128 -3.48 8.57 -17.41
CA GLY A 128 -4.02 7.28 -17.02
C GLY A 128 -3.61 6.12 -17.90
N SER A 129 -2.77 6.36 -18.89
CA SER A 129 -2.00 5.29 -19.52
C SER A 129 -0.86 4.84 -18.58
N TYR A 130 -0.14 3.82 -18.93
CA TYR A 130 0.97 3.32 -18.11
C TYR A 130 2.13 2.82 -18.96
N ASP A 131 3.32 3.00 -18.43
CA ASP A 131 4.54 2.37 -18.91
C ASP A 131 4.85 1.13 -18.08
N GLN A 132 5.68 0.26 -18.63
CA GLN A 132 6.10 -0.97 -17.94
C GLN A 132 7.51 -1.35 -18.35
N PHE A 133 8.25 -1.96 -17.42
CA PHE A 133 9.64 -2.40 -17.64
C PHE A 133 10.55 -1.25 -18.12
N CYS A 134 10.42 -0.05 -17.54
CA CYS A 134 11.03 1.18 -18.04
C CYS A 134 12.56 1.21 -17.93
N GLY A 135 13.14 0.51 -16.96
CA GLY A 135 14.59 0.48 -16.75
C GLY A 135 15.18 1.76 -16.15
N MET A 136 14.39 2.58 -15.45
CA MET A 136 14.90 3.73 -14.68
C MET A 136 15.68 3.27 -13.44
N THR A 137 15.40 2.05 -12.97
CA THR A 137 16.17 1.34 -11.94
C THR A 137 16.62 -0.02 -12.46
N PRO A 138 17.67 -0.64 -11.86
CA PRO A 138 18.04 -2.01 -12.17
C PRO A 138 16.89 -3.00 -11.93
N ARG A 139 16.87 -4.10 -12.66
CA ARG A 139 15.94 -5.22 -12.45
C ARG A 139 16.57 -6.27 -11.57
N PHE A 140 15.74 -6.92 -10.75
CA PHE A 140 16.16 -7.95 -9.82
C PHE A 140 15.26 -9.19 -9.94
N ASN A 141 15.84 -10.36 -9.65
CA ASN A 141 15.14 -11.65 -9.62
C ASN A 141 15.36 -12.40 -8.30
N ASN A 142 15.68 -11.66 -7.25
CA ASN A 142 16.03 -12.19 -5.94
C ASN A 142 15.58 -11.26 -4.81
N ILE A 143 14.30 -10.86 -4.86
CA ILE A 143 13.70 -9.86 -3.95
C ILE A 143 13.85 -10.29 -2.48
N THR A 144 13.54 -11.55 -2.17
CA THR A 144 13.70 -12.10 -0.82
C THR A 144 15.14 -12.00 -0.32
N ALA A 145 16.12 -12.32 -1.17
CA ALA A 145 17.53 -12.25 -0.78
C ALA A 145 17.97 -10.79 -0.53
N ILE A 146 17.52 -9.85 -1.34
CA ILE A 146 17.79 -8.42 -1.15
C ILE A 146 17.19 -7.92 0.16
N LEU A 147 15.91 -8.19 0.40
CA LEU A 147 15.26 -7.76 1.64
C LEU A 147 15.94 -8.35 2.89
N LYS A 148 16.35 -9.61 2.85
CA LYS A 148 17.14 -10.23 3.93
C LYS A 148 18.53 -9.59 4.09
N HIS A 149 19.20 -9.26 2.99
CA HIS A 149 20.52 -8.62 3.02
C HIS A 149 20.47 -7.26 3.74
N TYR A 150 19.33 -6.57 3.64
CA TYR A 150 19.10 -5.28 4.30
C TYR A 150 18.29 -5.41 5.60
N ASP A 151 18.29 -6.58 6.25
CA ASP A 151 17.64 -6.84 7.53
C ASP A 151 16.12 -6.51 7.54
N GLN A 152 15.43 -6.74 6.41
CA GLN A 152 13.99 -6.49 6.25
C GLN A 152 13.13 -7.72 6.53
N ASP A 153 13.49 -8.53 7.54
CA ASP A 153 12.76 -9.77 7.87
C ASP A 153 11.32 -9.51 8.33
N GLU A 154 11.08 -8.39 9.03
CA GLU A 154 9.73 -8.01 9.45
C GLU A 154 8.86 -7.68 8.24
N LEU A 155 9.35 -6.86 7.29
CA LEU A 155 8.66 -6.56 6.04
C LEU A 155 8.37 -7.84 5.25
N LEU A 156 9.34 -8.74 5.14
CA LEU A 156 9.16 -10.05 4.51
C LEU A 156 8.08 -10.89 5.18
N GLY A 157 8.02 -10.88 6.51
CA GLY A 157 6.96 -11.56 7.27
C GLY A 157 5.57 -11.03 6.90
N TYR A 158 5.41 -9.72 6.83
CA TYR A 158 4.16 -9.10 6.41
C TYR A 158 3.84 -9.36 4.92
N MET A 159 4.82 -9.23 4.03
CA MET A 159 4.65 -9.53 2.60
C MET A 159 4.23 -10.99 2.39
N SER A 160 4.81 -11.92 3.14
CA SER A 160 4.46 -13.35 3.07
C SER A 160 3.00 -13.63 3.46
N ARG A 161 2.38 -12.77 4.27
CA ARG A 161 0.96 -12.88 4.65
C ARG A 161 0.04 -12.11 3.72
N TYR A 162 0.41 -10.89 3.36
CA TYR A 162 -0.50 -9.94 2.72
C TYR A 162 -0.16 -9.62 1.26
N TRP A 163 0.97 -10.07 0.74
CA TRP A 163 1.34 -9.89 -0.67
C TRP A 163 1.62 -11.25 -1.30
N VAL A 164 0.54 -11.99 -1.49
CA VAL A 164 0.58 -13.42 -1.82
C VAL A 164 0.13 -13.68 -3.25
N ALA A 165 0.90 -14.52 -3.94
CA ALA A 165 0.61 -14.90 -5.31
C ALA A 165 -0.59 -15.85 -5.38
N LYS A 166 -1.51 -15.58 -6.30
CA LYS A 166 -2.60 -16.51 -6.61
C LYS A 166 -2.11 -17.79 -7.27
N TYR A 167 -1.09 -17.66 -8.10
CA TYR A 167 -0.43 -18.76 -8.81
C TYR A 167 1.08 -18.59 -8.71
N GLY A 168 1.79 -19.71 -8.68
CA GLY A 168 3.25 -19.70 -8.55
C GLY A 168 3.74 -19.37 -7.14
N THR A 169 4.82 -18.61 -7.04
CA THR A 169 5.45 -18.24 -5.77
C THR A 169 5.27 -16.74 -5.49
N ASN A 170 5.32 -16.39 -4.20
CA ASN A 170 5.32 -14.97 -3.80
C ASN A 170 6.53 -14.24 -4.38
N GLU A 171 7.72 -14.87 -4.40
CA GLU A 171 8.92 -14.31 -5.01
C GLU A 171 8.67 -13.86 -6.45
N HIS A 172 8.08 -14.74 -7.28
CA HIS A 172 7.77 -14.41 -8.66
C HIS A 172 6.79 -13.24 -8.82
N LEU A 173 5.79 -13.14 -7.91
CA LEU A 173 4.90 -11.98 -7.88
C LEU A 173 5.68 -10.70 -7.51
N TRP A 174 6.53 -10.74 -6.49
CA TRP A 174 7.31 -9.57 -6.05
C TRP A 174 8.31 -9.12 -7.12
N GLU A 175 8.98 -10.06 -7.78
CA GLU A 175 9.84 -9.78 -8.95
C GLU A 175 9.05 -9.11 -10.07
N HIS A 176 7.85 -9.61 -10.36
CA HIS A 176 6.99 -9.04 -11.41
C HIS A 176 6.59 -7.60 -11.06
N GLU A 177 6.09 -7.37 -9.84
CA GLU A 177 5.64 -6.05 -9.42
C GLU A 177 6.78 -5.03 -9.39
N TYR A 178 7.96 -5.44 -8.92
CA TYR A 178 9.14 -4.59 -8.94
C TYR A 178 9.62 -4.31 -10.38
N ASN A 179 9.91 -5.35 -11.14
CA ASN A 179 10.53 -5.19 -12.46
C ASN A 179 9.61 -4.53 -13.50
N LYS A 180 8.32 -4.78 -13.41
CA LYS A 180 7.34 -4.20 -14.32
C LYS A 180 6.99 -2.77 -13.95
N HIS A 181 6.76 -2.51 -12.68
CA HIS A 181 6.18 -1.25 -12.20
C HIS A 181 7.20 -0.34 -11.50
N ALA A 182 7.93 -0.82 -10.51
CA ALA A 182 8.87 0.03 -9.76
C ALA A 182 9.97 0.60 -10.67
N THR A 183 10.39 -0.14 -11.71
CA THR A 183 11.39 0.36 -12.67
C THR A 183 10.93 1.57 -13.49
N CYS A 184 9.66 1.96 -13.38
CA CYS A 184 9.09 3.16 -14.00
C CYS A 184 8.98 4.36 -13.03
N ILE A 185 9.50 4.23 -11.80
CA ILE A 185 9.52 5.31 -10.82
C ILE A 185 10.90 5.96 -10.83
N ASN A 186 10.99 7.14 -11.45
CA ASN A 186 12.27 7.85 -11.66
C ASN A 186 13.05 8.13 -10.37
N THR A 187 12.35 8.43 -9.28
CA THR A 187 13.01 8.77 -8.01
C THR A 187 13.71 7.57 -7.36
N LEU A 188 13.39 6.33 -7.78
CA LEU A 188 14.11 5.13 -7.37
C LEU A 188 15.41 4.89 -8.16
N ALA A 189 15.75 5.78 -9.12
CA ALA A 189 17.01 5.65 -9.85
C ALA A 189 18.23 5.68 -8.92
N PRO A 190 19.26 4.86 -9.17
CA PRO A 190 20.47 4.83 -8.35
C PRO A 190 21.10 6.20 -8.08
N SER A 191 21.06 7.10 -9.07
CA SER A 191 21.56 8.48 -8.94
C SER A 191 20.83 9.30 -7.88
N CYS A 192 19.61 8.94 -7.51
CA CYS A 192 18.82 9.66 -6.50
C CYS A 192 19.16 9.26 -5.06
N TYR A 193 20.04 8.31 -4.87
CA TYR A 193 20.56 7.90 -3.56
C TYR A 193 21.89 8.56 -3.22
N GLY A 194 22.54 9.21 -4.19
CA GLY A 194 23.87 9.82 -3.99
C GLY A 194 24.88 8.80 -3.48
N ASP A 195 25.75 9.22 -2.55
CA ASP A 195 26.80 8.36 -1.96
C ASP A 195 26.27 7.22 -1.08
N ALA A 196 24.99 7.28 -0.70
CA ALA A 196 24.35 6.21 0.07
C ALA A 196 23.95 5.00 -0.79
N TYR A 197 24.00 5.11 -2.13
CA TYR A 197 23.55 4.04 -3.01
C TYR A 197 24.32 2.73 -2.80
N LYS A 198 23.53 1.68 -2.62
CA LYS A 198 23.98 0.29 -2.72
C LYS A 198 22.94 -0.49 -3.51
N PRO A 199 23.35 -1.41 -4.40
CA PRO A 199 22.42 -2.18 -5.22
C PRO A 199 21.34 -2.88 -4.37
N GLY A 200 20.07 -2.68 -4.68
CA GLY A 200 18.92 -3.25 -3.98
C GLY A 200 18.26 -2.33 -2.94
N LEU A 201 18.83 -1.16 -2.61
CA LEU A 201 18.16 -0.20 -1.72
C LEU A 201 16.84 0.31 -2.31
N GLU A 202 16.78 0.47 -3.61
CA GLU A 202 15.58 0.83 -4.36
C GLU A 202 14.47 -0.22 -4.24
N VAL A 203 14.82 -1.49 -4.11
CA VAL A 203 13.90 -2.59 -3.82
C VAL A 203 13.33 -2.44 -2.41
N VAL A 204 14.19 -2.18 -1.43
CA VAL A 204 13.78 -1.95 -0.04
C VAL A 204 12.78 -0.81 0.05
N ASP A 205 13.10 0.34 -0.53
CA ASP A 205 12.22 1.52 -0.48
C ASP A 205 10.89 1.27 -1.17
N TYR A 206 10.90 0.64 -2.34
CA TYR A 206 9.65 0.34 -3.05
C TYR A 206 8.71 -0.51 -2.19
N PHE A 207 9.19 -1.64 -1.67
CA PHE A 207 8.35 -2.53 -0.89
C PHE A 207 7.93 -1.95 0.46
N GLN A 208 8.81 -1.21 1.13
CA GLN A 208 8.47 -0.50 2.36
C GLN A 208 7.37 0.54 2.14
N ARG A 209 7.50 1.35 1.09
CA ARG A 209 6.55 2.42 0.79
C ARG A 209 5.20 1.86 0.32
N ALA A 210 5.22 0.87 -0.56
CA ALA A 210 4.01 0.19 -1.03
C ALA A 210 3.28 -0.48 0.14
N PHE A 211 4.00 -1.22 0.97
CA PHE A 211 3.40 -1.92 2.10
C PHE A 211 2.97 -0.97 3.22
N GLY A 212 3.73 0.10 3.47
CA GLY A 212 3.36 1.15 4.41
C GLY A 212 2.04 1.83 4.05
N LEU A 213 1.80 2.08 2.76
CA LEU A 213 0.53 2.61 2.26
C LEU A 213 -0.59 1.56 2.34
N PHE A 214 -0.31 0.31 1.95
CA PHE A 214 -1.26 -0.80 2.03
C PHE A 214 -1.84 -0.97 3.45
N ARG A 215 -1.01 -0.89 4.47
CA ARG A 215 -1.42 -1.05 5.88
C ARG A 215 -2.39 0.02 6.37
N GLN A 216 -2.42 1.18 5.75
CA GLN A 216 -3.35 2.27 6.08
C GLN A 216 -4.73 2.08 5.43
N LEU A 217 -4.86 1.12 4.52
CA LEU A 217 -6.04 0.92 3.69
C LEU A 217 -6.67 -0.45 3.98
N ASP A 218 -7.21 -0.61 5.17
CA ASP A 218 -7.98 -1.81 5.54
C ASP A 218 -9.36 -1.78 4.83
N THR A 219 -9.36 -2.32 3.61
CA THR A 219 -10.55 -2.39 2.76
C THR A 219 -11.67 -3.21 3.38
N TYR A 220 -11.33 -4.31 4.08
CA TYR A 220 -12.34 -5.13 4.74
C TYR A 220 -13.04 -4.35 5.83
N TYR A 221 -12.27 -3.72 6.72
CA TYR A 221 -12.80 -2.92 7.81
C TYR A 221 -13.67 -1.77 7.30
N ALA A 222 -13.21 -1.03 6.30
CA ALA A 222 -13.97 0.08 5.72
C ALA A 222 -15.34 -0.35 5.19
N LEU A 223 -15.40 -1.49 4.49
CA LEU A 223 -16.64 -2.05 3.97
C LEU A 223 -17.54 -2.56 5.11
N GLN A 224 -16.97 -3.28 6.07
CA GLN A 224 -17.69 -3.84 7.22
C GLN A 224 -18.37 -2.74 8.05
N GLN A 225 -17.68 -1.64 8.34
CA GLN A 225 -18.25 -0.50 9.07
C GLN A 225 -19.46 0.12 8.37
N SER A 226 -19.61 -0.13 7.08
CA SER A 226 -20.74 0.32 6.26
C SER A 226 -21.78 -0.79 6.02
N GLY A 227 -21.69 -1.92 6.71
CA GLY A 227 -22.59 -3.06 6.56
C GLY A 227 -22.39 -3.85 5.27
N ILE A 228 -21.26 -3.66 4.59
CA ILE A 228 -20.89 -4.37 3.35
C ILE A 228 -19.93 -5.50 3.73
N GLU A 229 -20.50 -6.68 3.95
CA GLU A 229 -19.76 -7.88 4.32
C GLU A 229 -19.82 -8.95 3.23
N PRO A 230 -18.80 -9.82 3.13
CA PRO A 230 -18.82 -10.92 2.19
C PRO A 230 -20.07 -11.79 2.35
N SER A 231 -20.76 -12.07 1.25
CA SER A 231 -21.99 -12.84 1.26
C SER A 231 -22.16 -13.67 -0.02
N SER A 232 -22.62 -14.92 0.13
CA SER A 232 -22.96 -15.78 -1.00
C SER A 232 -24.34 -15.45 -1.63
N SER A 233 -25.19 -14.71 -0.92
CA SER A 233 -26.57 -14.42 -1.33
C SER A 233 -26.84 -12.95 -1.63
N LYS A 234 -26.09 -12.02 -1.02
CA LYS A 234 -26.29 -10.58 -1.19
C LYS A 234 -25.56 -10.04 -2.43
N THR A 235 -26.10 -9.00 -3.00
CA THR A 235 -25.43 -8.15 -3.98
C THR A 235 -25.47 -6.71 -3.50
N PHE A 236 -24.44 -5.95 -3.85
CA PHE A 236 -24.27 -4.56 -3.46
C PHE A 236 -24.33 -3.66 -4.69
N ASP A 237 -24.76 -2.44 -4.51
CA ASP A 237 -24.66 -1.42 -5.54
C ASP A 237 -23.20 -0.99 -5.68
N LEU A 238 -22.68 -0.93 -6.90
CA LEU A 238 -21.30 -0.57 -7.18
C LEU A 238 -20.96 0.83 -6.65
N GLU A 239 -21.86 1.80 -6.88
CA GLU A 239 -21.66 3.18 -6.48
C GLU A 239 -21.56 3.31 -4.95
N VAL A 240 -22.37 2.54 -4.22
CA VAL A 240 -22.31 2.51 -2.74
C VAL A 240 -20.97 1.96 -2.27
N VAL A 241 -20.52 0.84 -2.81
CA VAL A 241 -19.21 0.24 -2.44
C VAL A 241 -18.07 1.20 -2.74
N GLN A 242 -18.08 1.80 -3.93
CA GLN A 242 -17.06 2.76 -4.35
C GLN A 242 -17.05 4.00 -3.45
N THR A 243 -18.20 4.58 -3.18
CA THR A 243 -18.32 5.77 -2.30
C THR A 243 -17.80 5.50 -0.89
N VAL A 244 -18.06 4.31 -0.34
CA VAL A 244 -17.52 3.93 0.98
C VAL A 244 -16.00 3.93 0.98
N LEU A 245 -15.39 3.30 -0.01
CA LEU A 245 -13.94 3.21 -0.11
C LEU A 245 -13.27 4.56 -0.45
N GLU A 246 -13.93 5.39 -1.28
CA GLU A 246 -13.45 6.75 -1.57
C GLU A 246 -13.50 7.66 -0.35
N LYS A 247 -14.56 7.58 0.45
CA LYS A 247 -14.64 8.30 1.73
C LYS A 247 -13.58 7.83 2.73
N PHE A 248 -13.33 6.53 2.77
CA PHE A 248 -12.33 5.94 3.65
C PHE A 248 -10.91 6.35 3.28
N SER A 249 -10.55 6.30 1.99
CA SER A 249 -9.20 6.64 1.51
C SER A 249 -8.97 8.14 1.32
N GLY A 250 -10.04 8.94 1.28
CA GLY A 250 -9.98 10.36 0.96
C GLY A 250 -9.75 10.67 -0.51
N GLY A 251 -9.71 9.65 -1.38
CA GLY A 251 -9.43 9.80 -2.81
C GLY A 251 -10.19 8.80 -3.67
N ARG A 252 -9.96 8.88 -4.98
CA ARG A 252 -10.59 8.01 -5.95
C ARG A 252 -10.23 6.54 -5.75
N VAL A 253 -11.22 5.68 -5.89
CA VAL A 253 -11.05 4.23 -5.89
C VAL A 253 -11.64 3.63 -7.17
N ILE A 254 -10.88 2.77 -7.84
CA ILE A 254 -11.28 2.07 -9.05
C ILE A 254 -11.56 0.61 -8.68
N LEU A 255 -12.77 0.13 -8.94
CA LEU A 255 -13.13 -1.25 -8.65
C LEU A 255 -13.04 -2.11 -9.90
N LYS A 256 -12.38 -3.24 -9.78
CA LYS A 256 -12.29 -4.24 -10.84
C LYS A 256 -13.01 -5.52 -10.42
N CYS A 257 -13.77 -6.07 -11.36
CA CYS A 257 -14.59 -7.23 -11.15
C CYS A 257 -14.24 -8.35 -12.12
N GLY A 258 -14.23 -9.56 -11.60
CA GLY A 258 -14.08 -10.80 -12.35
C GLY A 258 -15.42 -11.43 -12.76
N GLY A 259 -15.29 -12.61 -13.38
CA GLY A 259 -16.44 -13.38 -13.89
C GLY A 259 -16.97 -12.87 -15.23
N ARG A 260 -17.78 -13.71 -15.90
CA ARG A 260 -18.32 -13.41 -17.24
C ARG A 260 -19.19 -12.14 -17.26
N ARG A 261 -19.89 -11.86 -16.14
CA ARG A 261 -20.80 -10.71 -15.99
C ARG A 261 -20.10 -9.48 -15.40
N ARG A 262 -18.81 -9.57 -15.07
CA ARG A 262 -18.09 -8.52 -14.35
C ARG A 262 -18.80 -8.10 -13.05
N ASP A 263 -19.38 -9.07 -12.35
CA ASP A 263 -20.20 -8.86 -11.16
C ASP A 263 -19.54 -9.39 -9.85
N ARG A 264 -18.31 -9.91 -9.91
CA ARG A 264 -17.59 -10.39 -8.72
C ARG A 264 -16.48 -9.41 -8.38
N LEU A 265 -16.62 -8.74 -7.23
CA LEU A 265 -15.57 -7.84 -6.74
C LEU A 265 -14.25 -8.61 -6.60
N HIS A 266 -13.20 -8.10 -7.21
CA HIS A 266 -11.92 -8.77 -7.30
C HIS A 266 -10.75 -7.87 -6.90
N GLU A 267 -10.80 -6.58 -7.26
CA GLU A 267 -9.74 -5.64 -6.91
C GLU A 267 -10.31 -4.28 -6.53
N ALA A 268 -9.56 -3.60 -5.65
CA ALA A 268 -9.72 -2.19 -5.34
C ALA A 268 -8.38 -1.48 -5.59
N TRP A 269 -8.39 -0.43 -6.41
CA TRP A 269 -7.24 0.37 -6.79
C TRP A 269 -7.41 1.76 -6.21
N TYR A 270 -6.58 2.12 -5.25
CA TYR A 270 -6.56 3.40 -4.56
C TYR A 270 -5.58 4.34 -5.25
N VAL A 271 -6.05 5.54 -5.62
CA VAL A 271 -5.28 6.46 -6.46
C VAL A 271 -4.64 7.55 -5.61
N TYR A 272 -3.33 7.74 -5.80
CA TYR A 272 -2.53 8.74 -5.09
C TYR A 272 -1.66 9.55 -6.05
N PHE A 273 -1.40 10.79 -5.66
CA PHE A 273 -0.25 11.56 -6.12
C PHE A 273 0.86 11.53 -5.06
N VAL A 274 2.04 12.03 -5.40
CA VAL A 274 3.16 12.12 -4.48
C VAL A 274 3.69 13.54 -4.45
N LYS A 275 4.00 14.04 -3.25
CA LYS A 275 4.85 15.21 -3.04
C LYS A 275 6.23 14.72 -2.65
N GLY A 276 7.26 15.19 -3.33
CA GLY A 276 8.62 14.70 -3.14
C GLY A 276 8.91 13.39 -3.90
N SER A 277 9.84 12.60 -3.39
CA SER A 277 10.22 11.29 -3.95
C SER A 277 9.32 10.17 -3.46
N LEU A 278 9.35 8.99 -4.11
CA LEU A 278 8.70 7.82 -3.56
C LEU A 278 9.29 7.46 -2.19
N GLN A 279 10.62 7.49 -2.04
CA GLN A 279 11.34 7.05 -0.84
C GLN A 279 10.93 7.85 0.40
N SER A 280 10.84 9.18 0.30
CA SER A 280 10.62 10.06 1.45
C SER A 280 9.36 10.91 1.35
N GLY A 281 8.67 10.87 0.21
CA GLY A 281 7.56 11.76 -0.08
C GLY A 281 6.27 11.42 0.64
N GLN A 282 5.32 12.33 0.48
CA GLN A 282 3.97 12.22 1.01
C GLN A 282 3.02 11.70 -0.07
N PHE A 283 2.29 10.62 0.23
CA PHE A 283 1.16 10.21 -0.59
C PHE A 283 -0.03 11.14 -0.36
N VAL A 284 -0.61 11.63 -1.43
CA VAL A 284 -1.77 12.53 -1.42
C VAL A 284 -2.91 11.85 -2.17
N PRO A 285 -4.05 11.57 -1.52
CA PRO A 285 -5.18 10.95 -2.20
C PRO A 285 -5.62 11.79 -3.41
N ALA A 286 -5.81 11.14 -4.55
CA ALA A 286 -6.28 11.82 -5.76
C ALA A 286 -7.79 11.93 -5.73
N SER A 287 -8.31 13.16 -5.79
CA SER A 287 -9.75 13.46 -5.74
C SER A 287 -10.35 13.77 -7.12
N ASP A 288 -9.53 13.84 -8.16
CA ASP A 288 -9.96 14.26 -9.48
C ASP A 288 -10.71 13.17 -10.25
N SER A 289 -11.69 13.61 -11.06
CA SER A 289 -12.42 12.78 -12.00
C SER A 289 -11.56 12.50 -13.23
N PHE A 290 -10.67 11.57 -13.12
CA PHE A 290 -9.69 11.27 -14.13
C PHE A 290 -10.27 10.41 -15.28
N LYS A 291 -9.86 10.66 -16.53
CA LYS A 291 -10.33 9.89 -17.69
C LYS A 291 -9.60 8.58 -17.92
N GLY A 292 -8.57 8.28 -17.11
CA GLY A 292 -7.74 7.10 -17.22
C GLY A 292 -8.44 5.81 -16.82
N ASP A 293 -7.74 4.97 -16.09
CA ASP A 293 -8.24 3.66 -15.70
C ASP A 293 -9.67 3.68 -15.18
N GLN A 294 -10.54 2.99 -15.89
CA GLN A 294 -11.94 2.88 -15.54
C GLN A 294 -12.20 1.55 -14.82
N GLY A 295 -13.15 1.57 -13.90
CA GLY A 295 -13.73 0.36 -13.37
C GLY A 295 -14.37 -0.47 -14.49
N ASN A 296 -14.47 -1.78 -14.26
CA ASN A 296 -15.11 -2.69 -15.21
C ASN A 296 -16.30 -3.44 -14.60
N CYS A 297 -16.70 -3.06 -13.40
CA CYS A 297 -17.74 -3.75 -12.65
C CYS A 297 -19.14 -3.47 -13.19
N ALA A 298 -20.03 -4.45 -13.08
CA ALA A 298 -21.46 -4.27 -13.29
C ALA A 298 -22.06 -3.36 -12.19
N LYS A 299 -23.23 -2.75 -12.44
CA LYS A 299 -23.92 -1.89 -11.46
C LYS A 299 -24.23 -2.59 -10.13
N ARG A 300 -24.46 -3.90 -10.17
CA ARG A 300 -24.67 -4.74 -8.99
C ARG A 300 -23.55 -5.76 -8.90
N ILE A 301 -22.84 -5.78 -7.79
CA ILE A 301 -21.67 -6.64 -7.58
C ILE A 301 -21.90 -7.60 -6.41
N LYS A 302 -21.18 -8.69 -6.44
CA LYS A 302 -21.08 -9.71 -5.39
C LYS A 302 -19.74 -9.54 -4.70
N TYR A 303 -19.77 -9.40 -3.39
CA TYR A 303 -18.61 -9.50 -2.53
C TYR A 303 -18.68 -10.88 -1.87
N LEU A 304 -18.03 -11.87 -2.51
CA LEU A 304 -18.16 -13.27 -2.11
C LEU A 304 -17.23 -13.61 -0.94
N PRO A 305 -17.67 -14.45 0.01
CA PRO A 305 -16.80 -14.89 1.09
C PRO A 305 -15.66 -15.76 0.55
N LYS A 306 -14.51 -15.69 1.21
CA LYS A 306 -13.38 -16.55 0.92
C LYS A 306 -13.68 -17.99 1.33
N ARG A 307 -13.18 -18.92 0.55
CA ARG A 307 -13.29 -20.36 0.83
C ARG A 307 -11.94 -20.91 1.24
N LYS A 308 -11.91 -21.70 2.31
CA LYS A 308 -10.70 -22.47 2.62
C LYS A 308 -10.41 -23.43 1.47
N LYS A 309 -9.16 -23.47 1.07
CA LYS A 309 -8.70 -24.49 0.13
C LYS A 309 -8.68 -25.83 0.91
N ASN A 310 -9.56 -26.76 0.51
CA ASN A 310 -9.55 -28.13 1.03
C ASN A 310 -8.27 -28.84 0.60
#